data_f60ddbf321c132478e0f25f2702a3186
#
_entry.id   f60ddbf321c132478e0f25f2702a3186
#
_cell.length_a   1.000
_cell.length_b   1.000
_cell.length_c   1.000
_cell.angle_alpha   90.00
_cell.angle_beta   90.00
_cell.angle_gamma   90.00
#
_symmetry.space_group_name_H-M   'P 1'
#
loop_
_entity.id
_entity.type
_entity.pdbx_description
1 polymer ?
#
loop_
_entity_poly.entity_id
_entity_poly.type
_entity_poly.pdbx_seq_one_letter_code
_entity_poly.pdbx_strand_id
1 'polypeptide(L)'
;MFVPYVIVKYFLFLVLAVAIVAAGGIGYLTVTEYRPAYAEDAQRGNVLRESKLTGGQTVRVLTLNTGYGGLDAGEDFFMDGGEGVRPSDAETVRQNMLGIEDLIRGADADFVMLQEVDTDSKRSYGYDQWRQYEFDLEDYESRFALNYSCDYVPYPVTEPIGRVHSGVATYSRYDITAATRYRLPCPFSWPVRIANLKRCLLVTRIPIDGSEQELVLVNLHLEAYDDGEGKEAQTAMLLQLLQDEYAKGNYVIAGGDFNQSFPDGTDRYPIAS
;
A
#
# COMPACT_ATOMS: atom_id res chain seq x y z
N MET A 1 23.30 53.79 11.47
CA MET A 1 24.13 52.74 10.88
C MET A 1 24.12 51.40 11.61
N PHE A 2 23.52 51.28 12.81
CA PHE A 2 23.45 50.05 13.61
C PHE A 2 22.26 49.14 13.29
N VAL A 3 21.12 49.68 12.83
CA VAL A 3 19.90 48.94 12.54
C VAL A 3 20.06 47.81 11.51
N PRO A 4 20.75 48.00 10.36
CA PRO A 4 20.87 46.93 9.36
C PRO A 4 21.72 45.74 9.85
N TYR A 5 22.74 46.00 10.68
CA TYR A 5 23.56 44.91 11.24
C TYR A 5 22.79 44.02 12.23
N VAL A 6 21.97 44.62 13.07
CA VAL A 6 21.13 43.91 14.04
C VAL A 6 20.09 43.03 13.31
N ILE A 7 19.45 43.59 12.30
CA ILE A 7 18.45 42.81 11.46
C ILE A 7 19.13 41.65 10.80
N VAL A 8 20.27 41.82 10.15
CA VAL A 8 21.03 40.76 9.50
C VAL A 8 21.43 39.67 10.51
N LYS A 9 21.87 40.05 11.70
CA LYS A 9 22.23 39.08 12.74
C LYS A 9 21.02 38.21 13.14
N TYR A 10 19.88 38.81 13.43
CA TYR A 10 18.68 38.05 13.81
C TYR A 10 18.16 37.18 12.63
N PHE A 11 18.25 37.68 11.42
CA PHE A 11 17.90 36.91 10.23
C PHE A 11 18.80 35.65 10.09
N LEU A 12 20.12 35.81 10.30
CA LEU A 12 21.06 34.67 10.27
C LEU A 12 20.79 33.68 11.40
N PHE A 13 20.44 34.15 12.60
CA PHE A 13 20.04 33.28 13.72
C PHE A 13 18.76 32.51 13.38
N LEU A 14 17.76 33.16 12.76
CA LEU A 14 16.52 32.49 12.33
C LEU A 14 16.81 31.41 11.31
N VAL A 15 17.61 31.73 10.27
CA VAL A 15 18.01 30.75 9.25
C VAL A 15 18.74 29.56 9.86
N LEU A 16 19.67 29.82 10.78
CA LEU A 16 20.40 28.77 11.49
C LEU A 16 19.47 27.91 12.34
N ALA A 17 18.53 28.51 13.05
CA ALA A 17 17.55 27.77 13.85
C ALA A 17 16.66 26.88 12.99
N VAL A 18 16.17 27.39 11.87
CA VAL A 18 15.38 26.60 10.88
C VAL A 18 16.22 25.45 10.30
N ALA A 19 17.49 25.71 9.96
CA ALA A 19 18.39 24.67 9.46
C ALA A 19 18.64 23.56 10.49
N ILE A 20 18.80 23.91 11.77
CA ILE A 20 18.97 22.93 12.85
C ILE A 20 17.71 22.09 13.04
N VAL A 21 16.53 22.71 13.04
CA VAL A 21 15.24 22.00 13.15
C VAL A 21 15.05 21.06 11.96
N ALA A 22 15.31 21.53 10.74
CA ALA A 22 15.21 20.70 9.53
C ALA A 22 16.20 19.52 9.56
N ALA A 23 17.45 19.77 9.92
CA ALA A 23 18.46 18.72 10.06
C ALA A 23 18.08 17.70 11.15
N GLY A 24 17.55 18.17 12.28
CA GLY A 24 17.03 17.31 13.36
C GLY A 24 15.85 16.44 12.89
N GLY A 25 14.92 17.02 12.16
CA GLY A 25 13.77 16.30 11.57
C GLY A 25 14.21 15.24 10.56
N ILE A 26 15.10 15.59 9.62
CA ILE A 26 15.66 14.63 8.67
C ILE A 26 16.45 13.53 9.39
N GLY A 27 17.23 13.90 10.42
CA GLY A 27 17.97 12.94 11.25
C GLY A 27 17.05 11.96 11.95
N TYR A 28 15.98 12.45 12.60
CA TYR A 28 14.96 11.63 13.23
C TYR A 28 14.33 10.65 12.25
N LEU A 29 13.80 11.15 11.13
CA LEU A 29 13.18 10.32 10.09
C LEU A 29 14.17 9.31 9.47
N THR A 30 15.46 9.64 9.41
CA THR A 30 16.50 8.72 8.93
C THR A 30 16.69 7.55 9.90
N VAL A 31 16.68 7.82 11.20
CA VAL A 31 16.87 6.78 12.24
C VAL A 31 15.63 5.91 12.38
N THR A 32 14.44 6.50 12.23
CA THR A 32 13.15 5.78 12.30
C THR A 32 12.68 5.22 10.97
N GLU A 33 13.48 5.35 9.88
CA GLU A 33 13.11 4.85 8.55
C GLU A 33 12.72 3.38 8.61
N TYR A 34 11.52 3.05 8.12
CA TYR A 34 11.07 1.69 7.95
C TYR A 34 11.95 0.96 6.92
N ARG A 35 12.64 -0.09 7.35
CA ARG A 35 13.59 -0.87 6.53
C ARG A 35 13.28 -2.35 6.65
N PRO A 36 12.23 -2.82 5.94
CA PRO A 36 11.82 -4.22 5.99
C PRO A 36 12.92 -5.16 5.48
N ALA A 37 12.94 -6.38 6.00
CA ALA A 37 13.76 -7.45 5.44
C ALA A 37 13.38 -7.76 3.98
N TYR A 38 14.22 -8.52 3.27
CA TYR A 38 13.89 -8.95 1.91
C TYR A 38 12.62 -9.80 1.88
N ALA A 39 12.52 -10.75 2.81
CA ALA A 39 11.35 -11.58 3.03
C ALA A 39 11.06 -11.63 4.53
N GLU A 40 9.81 -11.47 4.90
CA GLU A 40 9.34 -11.54 6.28
C GLU A 40 7.91 -12.08 6.32
N ASP A 41 7.51 -12.68 7.43
CA ASP A 41 6.14 -13.15 7.60
C ASP A 41 5.16 -11.96 7.57
N ALA A 42 4.08 -12.12 6.81
CA ALA A 42 3.00 -11.14 6.81
C ALA A 42 2.24 -11.16 8.16
N GLN A 43 1.70 -10.03 8.55
CA GLN A 43 0.89 -9.95 9.75
C GLN A 43 -0.36 -10.83 9.60
N ARG A 44 -0.67 -11.58 10.66
CA ARG A 44 -1.80 -12.48 10.70
C ARG A 44 -2.98 -11.81 11.39
N GLY A 45 -4.11 -11.78 10.72
CA GLY A 45 -5.38 -11.31 11.26
C GLY A 45 -6.32 -12.46 11.61
N ASN A 46 -7.56 -12.38 11.11
CA ASN A 46 -8.57 -13.42 11.33
C ASN A 46 -8.10 -14.79 10.87
N VAL A 47 -8.52 -15.81 11.60
CA VAL A 47 -8.25 -17.22 11.32
C VAL A 47 -9.57 -17.96 11.34
N LEU A 48 -9.86 -18.66 10.27
CA LEU A 48 -11.06 -19.47 10.17
C LEU A 48 -10.91 -20.86 10.81
N ARG A 49 -12.03 -21.54 10.96
CA ARG A 49 -12.05 -23.00 11.12
C ARG A 49 -11.79 -23.61 9.74
N GLU A 50 -11.03 -24.67 9.72
CA GLU A 50 -10.55 -25.41 8.55
C GLU A 50 -11.50 -25.36 7.33
N SER A 51 -11.07 -24.64 6.29
CA SER A 51 -11.76 -24.51 5.00
C SER A 51 -10.74 -24.77 3.88
N LYS A 52 -10.94 -25.80 3.08
CA LYS A 52 -10.00 -26.23 2.06
C LYS A 52 -10.49 -25.92 0.66
N LEU A 53 -9.58 -25.40 -0.18
CA LEU A 53 -9.81 -25.28 -1.58
C LEU A 53 -9.78 -26.66 -2.25
N THR A 54 -10.73 -26.95 -3.14
CA THR A 54 -10.81 -28.24 -3.85
C THR A 54 -10.32 -28.08 -5.30
N GLY A 55 -9.57 -29.04 -5.79
CA GLY A 55 -9.11 -29.07 -7.18
C GLY A 55 -10.25 -29.04 -8.18
N GLY A 56 -10.13 -28.24 -9.25
CA GLY A 56 -11.17 -28.06 -10.26
C GLY A 56 -12.31 -27.09 -9.89
N GLN A 57 -12.27 -26.51 -8.69
CA GLN A 57 -13.24 -25.50 -8.26
C GLN A 57 -13.03 -24.19 -9.02
N THR A 58 -14.11 -23.52 -9.39
CA THR A 58 -14.06 -22.14 -9.88
C THR A 58 -13.99 -21.20 -8.72
N VAL A 59 -13.05 -20.26 -8.72
CA VAL A 59 -12.87 -19.24 -7.70
C VAL A 59 -13.09 -17.85 -8.25
N ARG A 60 -13.62 -16.96 -7.43
CA ARG A 60 -13.76 -15.52 -7.70
C ARG A 60 -12.68 -14.75 -6.95
N VAL A 61 -12.01 -13.87 -7.65
CA VAL A 61 -10.98 -12.99 -7.08
C VAL A 61 -11.38 -11.55 -7.30
N LEU A 62 -11.43 -10.78 -6.22
CA LEU A 62 -11.57 -9.32 -6.26
C LEU A 62 -10.21 -8.70 -6.00
N THR A 63 -9.85 -7.69 -6.77
CA THR A 63 -8.74 -6.79 -6.43
C THR A 63 -9.24 -5.35 -6.47
N LEU A 64 -8.85 -4.54 -5.47
CA LEU A 64 -9.32 -3.17 -5.33
C LEU A 64 -8.26 -2.34 -4.61
N ASN A 65 -7.79 -1.27 -5.25
CA ASN A 65 -7.10 -0.18 -4.55
C ASN A 65 -8.18 0.64 -3.81
N THR A 66 -8.10 0.69 -2.48
CA THR A 66 -9.12 1.34 -1.64
C THR A 66 -8.90 2.85 -1.49
N GLY A 67 -7.78 3.38 -2.02
CA GLY A 67 -7.43 4.79 -1.89
C GLY A 67 -7.48 5.27 -0.44
N TYR A 68 -7.07 4.42 0.52
CA TYR A 68 -7.16 4.66 1.98
C TYR A 68 -8.54 5.22 2.45
N GLY A 69 -9.60 4.94 1.70
CA GLY A 69 -10.93 5.51 1.95
C GLY A 69 -11.00 7.03 1.77
N GLY A 70 -10.03 7.63 1.11
CA GLY A 70 -9.89 9.08 1.00
C GLY A 70 -9.87 9.62 -0.43
N LEU A 71 -10.04 8.77 -1.44
CA LEU A 71 -10.02 9.17 -2.85
C LEU A 71 -11.38 8.89 -3.51
N ASP A 72 -12.42 9.63 -3.12
CA ASP A 72 -13.71 9.56 -3.76
C ASP A 72 -13.82 10.53 -4.96
N ALA A 73 -14.95 10.48 -5.66
CA ALA A 73 -15.20 11.30 -6.85
C ALA A 73 -15.22 12.82 -6.56
N GLY A 74 -15.26 13.24 -5.31
CA GLY A 74 -15.25 14.64 -4.88
C GLY A 74 -13.87 15.15 -4.50
N GLU A 75 -12.87 14.26 -4.40
CA GLU A 75 -11.53 14.63 -3.97
C GLU A 75 -10.67 15.15 -5.14
N ASP A 76 -9.95 16.23 -4.87
CA ASP A 76 -9.02 16.90 -5.78
C ASP A 76 -7.57 16.56 -5.34
N PHE A 77 -7.12 15.33 -5.60
CA PHE A 77 -5.88 14.82 -5.04
C PHE A 77 -4.64 15.47 -5.66
N PHE A 78 -3.75 15.96 -4.80
CA PHE A 78 -2.58 16.76 -5.22
C PHE A 78 -1.57 15.98 -6.09
N MET A 79 -1.47 14.65 -5.95
CA MET A 79 -0.57 13.84 -6.78
C MET A 79 -1.10 13.67 -8.21
N ASP A 80 -2.40 13.87 -8.42
CA ASP A 80 -3.06 13.82 -9.74
C ASP A 80 -3.27 15.21 -10.34
N GLY A 81 -2.59 16.22 -9.77
CA GLY A 81 -2.62 17.60 -10.25
C GLY A 81 -3.60 18.51 -9.53
N GLY A 82 -4.27 18.02 -8.49
CA GLY A 82 -5.15 18.80 -7.62
C GLY A 82 -4.42 19.48 -6.45
N GLU A 83 -5.17 19.89 -5.43
CA GLU A 83 -4.64 20.56 -4.24
C GLU A 83 -4.93 19.79 -2.93
N GLY A 84 -5.88 18.86 -2.92
CA GLY A 84 -6.31 18.10 -1.74
C GLY A 84 -5.27 17.06 -1.31
N VAL A 85 -5.06 16.94 0.00
CA VAL A 85 -4.12 15.96 0.59
C VAL A 85 -4.86 14.80 1.26
N ARG A 86 -6.08 15.07 1.71
CA ARG A 86 -6.94 14.11 2.43
C ARG A 86 -8.39 14.62 2.40
N PRO A 87 -9.37 13.77 2.66
CA PRO A 87 -10.77 14.17 2.81
C PRO A 87 -10.97 15.27 3.84
N SER A 88 -12.03 16.04 3.68
CA SER A 88 -12.36 17.19 4.53
C SER A 88 -12.55 16.79 6.00
N ASP A 89 -13.07 15.58 6.26
CA ASP A 89 -13.36 15.08 7.60
C ASP A 89 -13.33 13.54 7.69
N ALA A 90 -13.34 13.04 8.93
CA ALA A 90 -13.32 11.61 9.24
C ALA A 90 -14.61 10.89 8.81
N GLU A 91 -15.75 11.59 8.75
CA GLU A 91 -17.02 10.99 8.34
C GLU A 91 -16.99 10.62 6.86
N THR A 92 -16.38 11.44 6.02
CA THR A 92 -16.16 11.13 4.60
C THR A 92 -15.38 9.84 4.44
N VAL A 93 -14.26 9.67 5.17
CA VAL A 93 -13.49 8.40 5.16
C VAL A 93 -14.36 7.22 5.59
N ARG A 94 -15.14 7.40 6.65
CA ARG A 94 -16.03 6.35 7.16
C ARG A 94 -17.08 5.94 6.13
N GLN A 95 -17.70 6.90 5.45
CA GLN A 95 -18.69 6.61 4.40
C GLN A 95 -18.07 5.90 3.20
N ASN A 96 -16.85 6.30 2.79
CA ASN A 96 -16.12 5.64 1.73
C ASN A 96 -15.76 4.19 2.11
N MET A 97 -15.33 3.96 3.35
CA MET A 97 -15.08 2.61 3.85
C MET A 97 -16.34 1.72 3.79
N LEU A 98 -17.50 2.24 4.21
CA LEU A 98 -18.77 1.50 4.10
C LEU A 98 -19.11 1.16 2.64
N GLY A 99 -18.89 2.09 1.71
CA GLY A 99 -19.07 1.84 0.28
C GLY A 99 -18.13 0.75 -0.26
N ILE A 100 -16.87 0.72 0.21
CA ILE A 100 -15.90 -0.32 -0.12
C ILE A 100 -16.35 -1.68 0.44
N GLU A 101 -16.82 -1.72 1.69
CA GLU A 101 -17.37 -2.93 2.32
C GLU A 101 -18.57 -3.50 1.55
N ASP A 102 -19.49 -2.64 1.14
CA ASP A 102 -20.66 -3.03 0.33
C ASP A 102 -20.23 -3.60 -1.03
N LEU A 103 -19.22 -3.01 -1.66
CA LEU A 103 -18.65 -3.50 -2.91
C LEU A 103 -18.01 -4.88 -2.73
N ILE A 104 -17.21 -5.06 -1.67
CA ILE A 104 -16.56 -6.35 -1.37
C ILE A 104 -17.62 -7.43 -1.13
N ARG A 105 -18.62 -7.15 -0.32
CA ARG A 105 -19.74 -8.08 -0.05
C ARG A 105 -20.52 -8.41 -1.31
N GLY A 106 -20.82 -7.39 -2.14
CA GLY A 106 -21.54 -7.56 -3.41
C GLY A 106 -20.79 -8.38 -4.44
N ALA A 107 -19.47 -8.38 -4.41
CA ALA A 107 -18.63 -9.20 -5.29
C ALA A 107 -18.68 -10.69 -4.95
N ASP A 108 -19.00 -11.05 -3.71
CA ASP A 108 -19.06 -12.44 -3.20
C ASP A 108 -17.82 -13.24 -3.65
N ALA A 109 -16.63 -12.65 -3.47
CA ALA A 109 -15.37 -13.21 -3.93
C ALA A 109 -14.82 -14.23 -2.92
N ASP A 110 -14.17 -15.29 -3.42
CA ASP A 110 -13.46 -16.25 -2.58
C ASP A 110 -12.16 -15.67 -2.01
N PHE A 111 -11.54 -14.76 -2.79
CA PHE A 111 -10.32 -14.06 -2.43
C PHE A 111 -10.47 -12.56 -2.70
N VAL A 112 -10.02 -11.75 -1.74
CA VAL A 112 -10.04 -10.28 -1.85
C VAL A 112 -8.63 -9.76 -1.63
N MET A 113 -8.12 -8.99 -2.57
CA MET A 113 -6.80 -8.37 -2.54
C MET A 113 -6.95 -6.85 -2.55
N LEU A 114 -6.69 -6.21 -1.42
CA LEU A 114 -6.82 -4.77 -1.23
C LEU A 114 -5.45 -4.09 -1.20
N GLN A 115 -5.37 -2.90 -1.78
CA GLN A 115 -4.21 -2.02 -1.74
C GLN A 115 -4.59 -0.71 -1.06
N GLU A 116 -3.60 0.03 -0.56
CA GLU A 116 -3.74 1.28 0.18
C GLU A 116 -4.63 1.17 1.43
N VAL A 117 -4.49 0.07 2.15
CA VAL A 117 -5.22 -0.16 3.39
C VAL A 117 -4.45 0.49 4.54
N ASP A 118 -4.96 1.61 5.04
CA ASP A 118 -4.38 2.34 6.17
C ASP A 118 -4.73 1.66 7.51
N THR A 119 -3.77 1.70 8.45
CA THR A 119 -3.99 1.17 9.81
C THR A 119 -3.79 2.24 10.89
N ASP A 120 -2.98 3.27 10.64
CA ASP A 120 -2.77 4.41 11.53
C ASP A 120 -2.19 5.58 10.74
N SER A 121 -2.97 6.18 9.85
CA SER A 121 -2.53 7.29 9.02
C SER A 121 -3.31 8.57 9.31
N LYS A 122 -2.61 9.72 9.28
CA LYS A 122 -3.25 11.02 9.44
C LYS A 122 -4.23 11.31 8.31
N ARG A 123 -3.90 10.87 7.07
CA ARG A 123 -4.74 11.09 5.86
C ARG A 123 -6.09 10.39 5.94
N SER A 124 -6.18 9.29 6.69
CA SER A 124 -7.41 8.53 6.94
C SER A 124 -7.91 8.69 8.38
N TYR A 125 -7.55 9.79 9.06
CA TYR A 125 -7.99 10.13 10.42
C TYR A 125 -7.71 9.06 11.47
N GLY A 126 -6.71 8.20 11.25
CA GLY A 126 -6.30 7.15 12.18
C GLY A 126 -7.21 5.92 12.18
N TYR A 127 -8.10 5.75 11.22
CA TYR A 127 -8.87 4.53 11.08
C TYR A 127 -7.95 3.33 10.81
N ASP A 128 -8.16 2.25 11.56
CA ASP A 128 -7.58 0.94 11.26
C ASP A 128 -8.51 0.21 10.28
N GLN A 129 -8.32 0.49 8.98
CA GLN A 129 -9.17 -0.06 7.93
C GLN A 129 -9.01 -1.56 7.79
N TRP A 130 -7.79 -2.10 8.03
CA TRP A 130 -7.59 -3.54 7.98
C TRP A 130 -8.46 -4.26 9.02
N ARG A 131 -8.46 -3.78 10.27
CA ARG A 131 -9.28 -4.37 11.34
C ARG A 131 -10.77 -4.16 11.12
N GLN A 132 -11.15 -3.03 10.53
CA GLN A 132 -12.55 -2.78 10.20
C GLN A 132 -13.02 -3.77 9.14
N TYR A 133 -12.29 -3.94 8.05
CA TYR A 133 -12.64 -4.92 7.02
C TYR A 133 -12.61 -6.37 7.53
N GLU A 134 -11.71 -6.72 8.46
CA GLU A 134 -11.74 -8.03 9.13
C GLU A 134 -13.03 -8.28 9.91
N PHE A 135 -13.54 -7.25 10.58
CA PHE A 135 -14.81 -7.36 11.31
C PHE A 135 -15.98 -7.62 10.37
N ASP A 136 -15.99 -7.00 9.21
CA ASP A 136 -17.05 -7.13 8.22
C ASP A 136 -16.91 -8.38 7.32
N LEU A 137 -15.70 -8.95 7.27
CA LEU A 137 -15.35 -10.17 6.54
C LEU A 137 -15.03 -11.31 7.53
N GLU A 138 -15.92 -11.58 8.48
CA GLU A 138 -15.72 -12.58 9.54
C GLU A 138 -15.56 -14.01 9.01
N ASP A 139 -16.03 -14.29 7.78
CA ASP A 139 -15.88 -15.56 7.06
C ASP A 139 -14.57 -15.67 6.27
N TYR A 140 -13.61 -14.74 6.47
CA TYR A 140 -12.32 -14.75 5.78
C TYR A 140 -11.16 -14.81 6.75
N GLU A 141 -10.13 -15.60 6.41
CA GLU A 141 -8.78 -15.40 6.95
C GLU A 141 -8.15 -14.15 6.33
N SER A 142 -7.31 -13.45 7.07
CA SER A 142 -6.64 -12.27 6.56
C SER A 142 -5.14 -12.26 6.80
N ARG A 143 -4.42 -11.61 5.88
CA ARG A 143 -3.00 -11.31 5.97
C ARG A 143 -2.74 -9.89 5.52
N PHE A 144 -1.84 -9.21 6.22
CA PHE A 144 -1.48 -7.83 5.93
C PHE A 144 0.03 -7.68 5.78
N ALA A 145 0.45 -6.93 4.77
CA ALA A 145 1.85 -6.56 4.55
C ALA A 145 2.00 -5.05 4.49
N LEU A 146 2.73 -4.51 5.47
CA LEU A 146 3.04 -3.09 5.53
C LEU A 146 3.93 -2.69 4.36
N ASN A 147 3.55 -1.67 3.59
CA ASN A 147 4.34 -1.15 2.48
C ASN A 147 4.63 0.36 2.57
N TYR A 148 3.97 1.07 3.46
CA TYR A 148 4.24 2.47 3.73
C TYR A 148 4.20 2.72 5.23
N SER A 149 5.33 3.09 5.82
CA SER A 149 5.43 3.52 7.20
C SER A 149 6.40 4.69 7.30
N CYS A 150 5.89 5.83 7.76
CA CYS A 150 6.67 7.04 8.00
C CYS A 150 5.98 7.86 9.09
N ASP A 151 6.74 8.25 10.13
CA ASP A 151 6.19 9.05 11.22
C ASP A 151 5.74 10.44 10.79
N TYR A 152 6.36 10.98 9.74
CA TYR A 152 5.99 12.27 9.18
C TYR A 152 6.46 12.42 7.73
N VAL A 153 5.51 12.46 6.80
CA VAL A 153 5.72 12.78 5.37
C VAL A 153 5.59 14.30 5.23
N PRO A 154 6.69 15.03 4.96
CA PRO A 154 6.71 16.51 4.96
C PRO A 154 6.20 17.14 3.66
N TYR A 155 5.44 16.43 2.88
CA TYR A 155 4.97 16.88 1.56
C TYR A 155 3.46 16.68 1.43
N PRO A 156 2.74 17.59 0.76
CA PRO A 156 3.15 18.93 0.34
C PRO A 156 3.54 19.82 1.54
N VAL A 157 4.40 20.83 1.30
CA VAL A 157 4.93 21.69 2.39
C VAL A 157 3.82 22.50 3.08
N THR A 158 2.81 22.90 2.33
CA THR A 158 1.68 23.71 2.82
C THR A 158 0.70 22.92 3.67
N GLU A 159 0.50 21.65 3.34
CA GLU A 159 -0.35 20.71 4.08
C GLU A 159 0.28 19.31 4.07
N PRO A 160 1.20 19.01 5.00
CA PRO A 160 1.88 17.71 5.00
C PRO A 160 0.92 16.54 5.23
N ILE A 161 1.13 15.45 4.47
CA ILE A 161 0.44 14.17 4.67
C ILE A 161 0.56 13.74 6.14
N GLY A 162 1.74 13.96 6.75
CA GLY A 162 2.00 13.60 8.14
C GLY A 162 2.28 12.11 8.30
N ARG A 163 1.84 11.51 9.43
CA ARG A 163 2.05 10.09 9.69
C ARG A 163 1.27 9.23 8.70
N VAL A 164 1.95 8.19 8.18
CA VAL A 164 1.35 7.16 7.33
C VAL A 164 1.77 5.79 7.83
N HIS A 165 0.79 4.90 7.93
CA HIS A 165 0.97 3.48 8.19
C HIS A 165 -0.04 2.72 7.36
N SER A 166 0.40 2.14 6.24
CA SER A 166 -0.44 1.61 5.17
C SER A 166 0.17 0.35 4.55
N GLY A 167 -0.69 -0.50 3.97
CA GLY A 167 -0.22 -1.73 3.38
C GLY A 167 -1.16 -2.31 2.33
N VAL A 168 -0.91 -3.57 2.04
CA VAL A 168 -1.76 -4.42 1.21
C VAL A 168 -2.32 -5.55 2.06
N ALA A 169 -3.60 -5.88 1.86
CA ALA A 169 -4.30 -6.91 2.62
C ALA A 169 -4.87 -7.97 1.69
N THR A 170 -4.74 -9.24 2.07
CA THR A 170 -5.36 -10.36 1.37
C THR A 170 -6.30 -11.08 2.32
N TYR A 171 -7.54 -11.31 1.87
CA TYR A 171 -8.57 -12.05 2.57
C TYR A 171 -8.93 -13.29 1.77
N SER A 172 -9.15 -14.41 2.46
CA SER A 172 -9.42 -15.73 1.88
C SER A 172 -10.51 -16.46 2.63
N ARG A 173 -11.48 -17.02 1.92
CA ARG A 173 -12.45 -17.98 2.48
C ARG A 173 -11.85 -19.35 2.75
N TYR A 174 -10.62 -19.58 2.35
CA TYR A 174 -9.89 -20.84 2.56
C TYR A 174 -8.68 -20.61 3.44
N ASP A 175 -8.22 -21.70 4.05
CA ASP A 175 -7.07 -21.70 4.95
C ASP A 175 -5.84 -21.10 4.28
N ILE A 176 -5.11 -20.26 5.01
CA ILE A 176 -3.83 -19.70 4.59
C ILE A 176 -2.72 -20.39 5.38
N THR A 177 -1.94 -21.25 4.72
CA THR A 177 -0.85 -21.97 5.35
C THR A 177 0.37 -21.12 5.60
N ALA A 178 0.67 -20.20 4.67
CA ALA A 178 1.78 -19.26 4.79
C ALA A 178 1.47 -17.96 4.05
N ALA A 179 2.01 -16.85 4.55
CA ALA A 179 1.97 -15.58 3.86
C ALA A 179 3.27 -14.82 4.10
N THR A 180 3.93 -14.44 3.02
CA THR A 180 5.24 -13.79 3.04
C THR A 180 5.16 -12.44 2.34
N ARG A 181 5.70 -11.43 3.02
CA ARG A 181 5.96 -10.12 2.44
C ARG A 181 7.33 -10.13 1.77
N TYR A 182 7.41 -9.96 0.46
CA TYR A 182 8.67 -9.77 -0.26
C TYR A 182 8.88 -8.30 -0.59
N ARG A 183 10.02 -7.74 -0.14
CA ARG A 183 10.39 -6.34 -0.43
C ARG A 183 10.70 -6.16 -1.91
N LEU A 184 10.01 -5.23 -2.55
CA LEU A 184 10.34 -4.78 -3.91
C LEU A 184 11.49 -3.76 -3.92
N PRO A 185 12.20 -3.62 -5.04
CA PRO A 185 13.18 -2.55 -5.24
C PRO A 185 12.57 -1.17 -5.01
N CYS A 186 13.28 -0.31 -4.27
CA CYS A 186 12.88 1.08 -4.05
C CYS A 186 13.73 1.98 -4.95
N PRO A 187 13.14 2.74 -5.89
CA PRO A 187 13.89 3.55 -6.85
C PRO A 187 14.48 4.83 -6.24
N PHE A 188 14.00 5.22 -5.06
CA PHE A 188 14.37 6.49 -4.46
C PHE A 188 15.67 6.41 -3.63
N SER A 189 16.50 7.46 -3.73
CA SER A 189 17.68 7.65 -2.90
C SER A 189 17.34 8.48 -1.64
N TRP A 190 18.28 8.47 -0.67
CA TRP A 190 18.21 9.37 0.48
C TRP A 190 18.37 10.85 0.02
N PRO A 191 17.62 11.80 0.57
CA PRO A 191 16.67 11.68 1.68
C PRO A 191 15.23 11.32 1.24
N VAL A 192 14.90 11.37 -0.04
CA VAL A 192 13.54 11.14 -0.57
C VAL A 192 12.99 9.76 -0.16
N ARG A 193 13.85 8.75 -0.20
CA ARG A 193 13.52 7.37 0.19
C ARG A 193 12.90 7.24 1.58
N ILE A 194 13.25 8.12 2.52
CA ILE A 194 12.80 8.04 3.92
C ILE A 194 11.27 8.14 4.01
N ALA A 195 10.70 9.06 3.23
CA ALA A 195 9.27 9.37 3.25
C ALA A 195 8.49 8.68 2.12
N ASN A 196 9.10 7.71 1.43
CA ASN A 196 8.47 6.97 0.34
C ASN A 196 8.12 5.53 0.73
N LEU A 197 7.22 4.94 -0.05
CA LEU A 197 6.77 3.57 0.12
C LEU A 197 7.94 2.59 0.05
N LYS A 198 7.83 1.52 0.84
CA LYS A 198 8.67 0.32 0.76
C LYS A 198 7.81 -0.80 0.18
N ARG A 199 7.46 -0.66 -1.10
CA ARG A 199 6.53 -1.54 -1.81
C ARG A 199 6.91 -3.00 -1.67
N CYS A 200 5.91 -3.88 -1.72
CA CYS A 200 6.10 -5.30 -1.52
C CYS A 200 5.12 -6.13 -2.36
N LEU A 201 5.43 -7.41 -2.49
CA LEU A 201 4.49 -8.44 -2.88
C LEU A 201 4.04 -9.14 -1.60
N LEU A 202 2.73 -9.25 -1.38
CA LEU A 202 2.15 -10.12 -0.36
C LEU A 202 1.80 -11.45 -1.03
N VAL A 203 2.61 -12.46 -0.78
CA VAL A 203 2.46 -13.80 -1.34
C VAL A 203 1.77 -14.69 -0.32
N THR A 204 0.58 -15.17 -0.65
CA THR A 204 -0.27 -15.95 0.24
C THR A 204 -0.48 -17.34 -0.35
N ARG A 205 -0.29 -18.39 0.46
CA ARG A 205 -0.36 -19.79 0.03
C ARG A 205 -1.63 -20.45 0.54
N ILE A 206 -2.40 -21.01 -0.37
CA ILE A 206 -3.68 -21.68 -0.14
C ILE A 206 -3.52 -23.15 -0.53
N PRO A 207 -3.61 -24.11 0.40
CA PRO A 207 -3.49 -25.52 0.10
C PRO A 207 -4.70 -26.01 -0.70
N ILE A 208 -4.47 -26.92 -1.64
CA ILE A 208 -5.52 -27.58 -2.41
C ILE A 208 -5.69 -29.00 -1.86
N ASP A 209 -6.90 -29.34 -1.44
CA ASP A 209 -7.18 -30.64 -0.84
C ASP A 209 -6.83 -31.80 -1.78
N GLY A 210 -6.09 -32.76 -1.27
CA GLY A 210 -5.62 -33.92 -2.04
C GLY A 210 -4.53 -33.62 -3.07
N SER A 211 -3.90 -32.45 -3.05
CA SER A 211 -2.82 -32.05 -3.96
C SER A 211 -1.57 -31.62 -3.19
N GLU A 212 -0.40 -31.82 -3.80
CA GLU A 212 0.86 -31.22 -3.32
C GLU A 212 1.05 -29.79 -3.87
N GLN A 213 0.28 -29.41 -4.90
CA GLN A 213 0.27 -28.06 -5.45
C GLN A 213 -0.59 -27.15 -4.60
N GLU A 214 -0.21 -25.88 -4.57
CA GLU A 214 -0.94 -24.81 -3.88
C GLU A 214 -1.49 -23.79 -4.88
N LEU A 215 -2.51 -23.06 -4.46
CA LEU A 215 -2.84 -21.79 -5.08
C LEU A 215 -2.03 -20.69 -4.38
N VAL A 216 -1.22 -19.98 -5.16
CA VAL A 216 -0.39 -18.87 -4.68
C VAL A 216 -0.99 -17.56 -5.17
N LEU A 217 -1.48 -16.75 -4.23
CA LEU A 217 -1.99 -15.43 -4.49
C LEU A 217 -0.88 -14.39 -4.27
N VAL A 218 -0.71 -13.48 -5.21
CA VAL A 218 0.27 -12.40 -5.14
C VAL A 218 -0.46 -11.07 -5.21
N ASN A 219 -0.68 -10.46 -4.06
CA ASN A 219 -1.24 -9.11 -3.96
C ASN A 219 -0.10 -8.08 -4.08
N LEU A 220 -0.27 -7.09 -4.92
CA LEU A 220 0.76 -6.12 -5.25
C LEU A 220 0.21 -4.69 -5.39
N HIS A 221 1.10 -3.73 -5.17
CA HIS A 221 0.90 -2.33 -5.55
C HIS A 221 2.26 -1.80 -6.02
N LEU A 222 2.46 -1.73 -7.35
CA LEU A 222 3.73 -1.35 -7.95
C LEU A 222 3.94 0.17 -7.96
N GLU A 223 5.16 0.59 -8.32
CA GLU A 223 5.53 2.01 -8.32
C GLU A 223 4.72 2.82 -9.33
N ALA A 224 4.31 4.03 -8.91
CA ALA A 224 3.49 4.95 -9.71
C ALA A 224 4.30 6.14 -10.24
N TYR A 225 5.22 6.68 -9.43
CA TYR A 225 5.75 8.04 -9.55
C TYR A 225 7.28 8.09 -9.76
N ASP A 226 7.87 7.03 -10.31
CA ASP A 226 9.27 7.05 -10.70
C ASP A 226 9.45 7.35 -12.21
N ASP A 227 10.68 7.39 -12.66
CA ASP A 227 11.05 7.59 -14.08
C ASP A 227 10.97 6.30 -14.93
N GLY A 228 10.48 5.20 -14.35
CA GLY A 228 10.28 3.90 -15.00
C GLY A 228 11.24 2.80 -14.55
N GLU A 229 12.44 3.12 -14.07
CA GLU A 229 13.43 2.11 -13.63
C GLU A 229 12.90 1.25 -12.47
N GLY A 230 12.20 1.87 -11.52
CA GLY A 230 11.59 1.16 -10.40
C GLY A 230 10.48 0.22 -10.84
N LYS A 231 9.61 0.65 -11.76
CA LYS A 231 8.55 -0.17 -12.35
C LYS A 231 9.11 -1.40 -13.05
N GLU A 232 10.16 -1.20 -13.88
CA GLU A 232 10.81 -2.32 -14.59
C GLU A 232 11.41 -3.32 -13.61
N ALA A 233 12.17 -2.86 -12.61
CA ALA A 233 12.80 -3.72 -11.61
C ALA A 233 11.76 -4.48 -10.76
N GLN A 234 10.66 -3.81 -10.37
CA GLN A 234 9.57 -4.43 -9.62
C GLN A 234 8.82 -5.45 -10.46
N THR A 235 8.52 -5.14 -11.72
CA THR A 235 7.88 -6.06 -12.67
C THR A 235 8.76 -7.29 -12.94
N ALA A 236 10.06 -7.10 -13.13
CA ALA A 236 11.00 -8.22 -13.33
C ALA A 236 11.01 -9.18 -12.13
N MET A 237 11.01 -8.63 -10.90
CA MET A 237 10.95 -9.45 -9.68
C MET A 237 9.61 -10.19 -9.56
N LEU A 238 8.49 -9.55 -9.90
CA LEU A 238 7.18 -10.20 -9.95
C LEU A 238 7.19 -11.36 -10.95
N LEU A 239 7.64 -11.13 -12.19
CA LEU A 239 7.69 -12.16 -13.23
C LEU A 239 8.56 -13.35 -12.81
N GLN A 240 9.71 -13.10 -12.19
CA GLN A 240 10.56 -14.16 -11.69
C GLN A 240 9.84 -15.00 -10.63
N LEU A 241 9.15 -14.37 -9.67
CA LEU A 241 8.38 -15.08 -8.65
C LEU A 241 7.27 -15.94 -9.28
N LEU A 242 6.53 -15.40 -10.27
CA LEU A 242 5.47 -16.14 -10.95
C LEU A 242 6.03 -17.35 -11.70
N GLN A 243 7.16 -17.20 -12.37
CA GLN A 243 7.85 -18.28 -13.09
C GLN A 243 8.36 -19.36 -12.12
N ASP A 244 8.93 -18.96 -11.00
CA ASP A 244 9.44 -19.90 -9.99
C ASP A 244 8.30 -20.72 -9.38
N GLU A 245 7.15 -20.10 -9.07
CA GLU A 245 6.00 -20.82 -8.53
C GLU A 245 5.36 -21.73 -9.58
N TYR A 246 5.26 -21.27 -10.83
CA TYR A 246 4.78 -22.11 -11.93
C TYR A 246 5.69 -23.34 -12.17
N ALA A 247 7.01 -23.15 -12.09
CA ALA A 247 7.98 -24.24 -12.25
C ALA A 247 7.88 -25.29 -11.13
N LYS A 248 7.39 -24.91 -9.94
CA LYS A 248 7.05 -25.84 -8.84
C LYS A 248 5.74 -26.61 -9.08
N GLY A 249 4.98 -26.26 -10.12
CA GLY A 249 3.67 -26.81 -10.43
C GLY A 249 2.50 -26.14 -9.72
N ASN A 250 2.74 -25.02 -9.01
CA ASN A 250 1.69 -24.27 -8.32
C ASN A 250 0.80 -23.51 -9.28
N TYR A 251 -0.45 -23.27 -8.86
CA TYR A 251 -1.35 -22.34 -9.54
C TYR A 251 -1.07 -20.93 -9.00
N VAL A 252 -0.86 -19.95 -9.87
CA VAL A 252 -0.49 -18.60 -9.45
C VAL A 252 -1.46 -17.57 -10.00
N ILE A 253 -1.96 -16.70 -9.13
CA ILE A 253 -2.77 -15.54 -9.49
C ILE A 253 -2.10 -14.29 -8.90
N ALA A 254 -1.70 -13.35 -9.77
CA ALA A 254 -1.24 -12.04 -9.36
C ALA A 254 -2.32 -11.00 -9.66
N GLY A 255 -2.61 -10.17 -8.68
CA GLY A 255 -3.58 -9.09 -8.79
C GLY A 255 -3.22 -7.92 -7.89
N GLY A 256 -3.72 -6.75 -8.21
CA GLY A 256 -3.43 -5.54 -7.48
C GLY A 256 -3.35 -4.34 -8.39
N ASP A 257 -2.76 -3.28 -7.86
CA ASP A 257 -2.50 -2.07 -8.61
C ASP A 257 -1.10 -2.12 -9.26
N PHE A 258 -1.07 -2.36 -10.55
CA PHE A 258 0.17 -2.43 -11.32
C PHE A 258 0.75 -1.05 -11.64
N ASN A 259 -0.04 0.01 -11.54
CA ASN A 259 0.32 1.36 -11.99
C ASN A 259 0.87 1.41 -13.42
N GLN A 260 0.35 0.52 -14.27
CA GLN A 260 0.76 0.36 -15.66
C GLN A 260 -0.47 0.07 -16.52
N SER A 261 -0.46 0.60 -17.75
CA SER A 261 -1.46 0.29 -18.76
C SER A 261 -0.99 -0.85 -19.65
N PHE A 262 -1.91 -1.71 -20.07
CA PHE A 262 -1.61 -2.65 -21.15
C PHE A 262 -1.33 -1.89 -22.45
N PRO A 263 -0.46 -2.40 -23.35
CA PRO A 263 -0.10 -1.72 -24.60
C PRO A 263 -1.30 -1.24 -25.41
N ASP A 264 -2.39 -2.02 -25.44
CA ASP A 264 -3.62 -1.68 -26.17
C ASP A 264 -4.70 -1.03 -25.26
N GLY A 265 -4.39 -0.77 -24.00
CA GLY A 265 -5.35 -0.29 -23.00
C GLY A 265 -5.73 1.16 -23.19
N THR A 266 -4.80 2.00 -23.60
CA THR A 266 -5.00 3.44 -23.80
C THR A 266 -5.99 3.78 -24.91
N ASP A 267 -6.12 2.93 -25.92
CA ASP A 267 -7.10 3.11 -27.01
C ASP A 267 -8.54 2.78 -26.57
N ARG A 268 -8.68 1.87 -25.59
CA ARG A 268 -9.99 1.47 -25.04
C ARG A 268 -10.41 2.28 -23.83
N TYR A 269 -9.44 2.74 -23.07
CA TYR A 269 -9.63 3.48 -21.81
C TYR A 269 -8.70 4.71 -21.83
N PRO A 270 -9.07 5.78 -22.55
CA PRO A 270 -8.25 6.99 -22.62
C PRO A 270 -8.11 7.57 -21.22
N ILE A 271 -6.86 7.88 -20.85
CA ILE A 271 -6.57 8.59 -19.61
C ILE A 271 -7.19 9.97 -19.74
N ALA A 272 -8.08 10.35 -18.83
CA ALA A 272 -8.61 11.70 -18.76
C ALA A 272 -7.45 12.67 -18.52
N SER A 273 -7.26 13.62 -19.45
CA SER A 273 -6.22 14.65 -19.38
C SER A 273 -6.68 15.82 -18.52
#